data_7b7520e8da354754bac42ffa1f860f0d
#
_entry.id   7b7520e8da354754bac42ffa1f860f0d
#
_cell.length_a   1.000
_cell.length_b   1.000
_cell.length_c   1.000
_cell.angle_alpha   90.00
_cell.angle_beta   90.00
_cell.angle_gamma   90.00
#
_symmetry.space_group_name_H-M   'P 1'
#
loop_
_entity.id
_entity.type
_entity.pdbx_description
1 polymer ?
#
loop_
_entity_poly.entity_id
_entity_poly.type
_entity_poly.pdbx_seq_one_letter_code
_entity_poly.pdbx_strand_id
1 'polypeptide(L)'
;DEAGVCGFTDPDNRRTYPWGHEDTELIDFHRVAIKMHKENDVLRKGSYKSLYSAYNVVAYGRFTSDDAAIIIVNNNDDEVRARIPAWEVGLGFDDDVEQLLVTFEGGYSTDRLGYHLQNGWLDIGLRKTSAVVLHKMKW
;
A
#
# COMPACT_ATOMS: atom_id res chain seq x y z
N ASP A 1 6.55 13.07 -12.46
CA ASP A 1 5.90 12.76 -11.17
C ASP A 1 6.85 12.05 -10.23
N GLU A 2 7.50 10.99 -10.68
CA GLU A 2 8.52 10.27 -9.90
C GLU A 2 9.74 11.13 -9.53
N ALA A 3 10.00 12.18 -10.28
CA ALA A 3 11.09 13.13 -10.03
C ALA A 3 10.66 14.35 -9.19
N GLY A 4 9.40 14.40 -8.75
CA GLY A 4 8.86 15.47 -7.92
C GLY A 4 8.59 16.78 -8.67
N VAL A 5 8.30 16.73 -9.97
CA VAL A 5 8.00 17.93 -10.77
C VAL A 5 6.68 18.54 -10.31
N CYS A 6 6.75 19.78 -9.87
CA CYS A 6 5.58 20.56 -9.47
C CYS A 6 5.15 21.53 -10.56
N GLY A 7 3.87 21.85 -10.62
CA GLY A 7 3.28 22.83 -11.52
C GLY A 7 1.86 23.18 -11.12
N PHE A 8 1.40 24.36 -11.51
CA PHE A 8 0.01 24.76 -11.33
C PHE A 8 -0.89 24.16 -12.42
N THR A 9 -1.88 24.89 -12.86
CA THR A 9 -2.75 24.49 -13.95
C THR A 9 -2.04 24.56 -15.31
N ASP A 10 -2.64 23.94 -16.33
CA ASP A 10 -2.12 23.97 -17.70
C ASP A 10 -1.89 25.42 -18.20
N PRO A 11 -0.77 25.73 -18.86
CA PRO A 11 0.28 24.83 -19.33
C PRO A 11 1.46 24.63 -18.34
N ASP A 12 1.44 25.24 -17.15
CA ASP A 12 2.56 25.21 -16.20
C ASP A 12 2.87 23.80 -15.70
N ASN A 13 1.89 22.92 -15.66
CA ASN A 13 2.03 21.51 -15.31
C ASN A 13 2.76 20.66 -16.37
N ARG A 14 3.12 21.23 -17.51
CA ARG A 14 3.85 20.56 -18.63
C ARG A 14 5.33 20.93 -18.62
N ARG A 15 5.95 20.93 -17.46
CA ARG A 15 7.37 21.22 -17.32
C ARG A 15 8.24 20.08 -17.83
N THR A 16 9.45 20.41 -18.25
CA THR A 16 10.45 19.41 -18.64
C THR A 16 10.98 18.65 -17.41
N TYR A 17 11.61 17.51 -17.66
CA TYR A 17 12.25 16.73 -16.60
C TYR A 17 13.32 17.58 -15.89
N PRO A 18 13.38 17.58 -14.55
CA PRO A 18 14.21 18.48 -13.76
C PRO A 18 15.66 17.94 -13.62
N TRP A 19 16.36 17.79 -14.72
CA TRP A 19 17.72 17.25 -14.74
C TRP A 19 18.65 17.90 -13.74
N GLY A 20 19.22 17.11 -12.81
CA GLY A 20 20.10 17.57 -11.75
C GLY A 20 19.37 18.16 -10.53
N HIS A 21 18.04 18.21 -10.55
CA HIS A 21 17.18 18.71 -9.48
C HIS A 21 16.06 17.74 -9.11
N GLU A 22 16.25 16.46 -9.41
CA GLU A 22 15.28 15.42 -9.14
C GLU A 22 15.10 15.21 -7.63
N ASP A 23 13.89 14.92 -7.20
CA ASP A 23 13.62 14.37 -5.87
C ASP A 23 14.09 12.91 -5.81
N THR A 24 15.32 12.71 -5.35
CA THR A 24 15.96 11.39 -5.34
C THR A 24 15.30 10.44 -4.35
N GLU A 25 14.74 10.94 -3.24
CA GLU A 25 14.02 10.12 -2.26
C GLU A 25 12.71 9.59 -2.86
N LEU A 26 11.99 10.44 -3.58
CA LEU A 26 10.77 10.04 -4.28
C LEU A 26 11.07 9.05 -5.41
N ILE A 27 12.16 9.23 -6.13
CA ILE A 27 12.62 8.27 -7.15
C ILE A 27 12.94 6.91 -6.51
N ASP A 28 13.63 6.89 -5.39
CA ASP A 28 13.96 5.65 -4.69
C ASP A 28 12.70 4.94 -4.17
N PHE A 29 11.74 5.68 -3.65
CA PHE A 29 10.44 5.13 -3.27
C PHE A 29 9.74 4.48 -4.48
N HIS A 30 9.69 5.13 -5.62
CA HIS A 30 9.11 4.56 -6.84
C HIS A 30 9.82 3.28 -7.28
N ARG A 31 11.15 3.24 -7.21
CA ARG A 31 11.92 2.03 -7.52
C ARG A 31 11.55 0.85 -6.62
N VAL A 32 11.42 1.11 -5.32
CA VAL A 32 11.04 0.09 -4.34
C VAL A 32 9.61 -0.40 -4.59
N ALA A 33 8.67 0.51 -4.80
CA ALA A 33 7.27 0.17 -5.07
C ALA A 33 7.11 -0.62 -6.39
N ILE A 34 7.81 -0.21 -7.44
CA ILE A 34 7.82 -0.92 -8.73
C ILE A 34 8.44 -2.31 -8.60
N LYS A 35 9.55 -2.43 -7.87
CA LYS A 35 10.20 -3.72 -7.60
C LYS A 35 9.25 -4.65 -6.84
N MET A 36 8.65 -4.19 -5.77
CA MET A 36 7.66 -4.94 -5.00
C MET A 36 6.50 -5.42 -5.89
N HIS A 37 5.97 -4.54 -6.73
CA HIS A 37 4.90 -4.89 -7.66
C HIS A 37 5.34 -5.97 -8.67
N LYS A 38 6.56 -5.87 -9.22
CA LYS A 38 7.09 -6.84 -10.18
C LYS A 38 7.37 -8.22 -9.57
N GLU A 39 7.83 -8.26 -8.34
CA GLU A 39 8.22 -9.49 -7.63
C GLU A 39 7.02 -10.26 -7.05
N ASN A 40 5.86 -9.63 -6.93
CA ASN A 40 4.66 -10.25 -6.38
C ASN A 40 3.57 -10.40 -7.44
N ASP A 41 3.39 -11.60 -7.94
CA ASP A 41 2.42 -11.90 -9.00
C ASP A 41 0.99 -11.51 -8.62
N VAL A 42 0.62 -11.65 -7.36
CA VAL A 42 -0.70 -11.24 -6.87
C VAL A 42 -0.97 -9.75 -7.06
N LEU A 43 0.06 -8.89 -6.95
CA LEU A 43 -0.07 -7.46 -7.19
C LEU A 43 -0.23 -7.14 -8.69
N ARG A 44 0.40 -7.92 -9.57
CA ARG A 44 0.36 -7.72 -11.02
C ARG A 44 -0.88 -8.31 -11.68
N LYS A 45 -1.22 -9.55 -11.31
CA LYS A 45 -2.19 -10.40 -12.02
C LYS A 45 -3.46 -10.67 -11.23
N GLY A 46 -3.45 -10.41 -9.92
CA GLY A 46 -4.57 -10.70 -9.05
C GLY A 46 -5.83 -9.91 -9.39
N SER A 47 -6.98 -10.50 -9.09
CA SER A 47 -8.26 -9.80 -9.13
C SER A 47 -8.29 -8.69 -8.08
N TYR A 48 -9.15 -7.71 -8.28
CA TYR A 48 -9.34 -6.58 -7.37
C TYR A 48 -10.65 -6.71 -6.62
N LYS A 49 -10.64 -6.36 -5.32
CA LYS A 49 -11.86 -6.19 -4.53
C LYS A 49 -11.69 -5.07 -3.51
N SER A 50 -12.64 -4.14 -3.47
CA SER A 50 -12.73 -3.16 -2.39
C SER A 50 -13.14 -3.86 -1.10
N LEU A 51 -12.44 -3.57 0.01
CA LEU A 51 -12.67 -4.20 1.32
C LEU A 51 -13.18 -3.22 2.37
N TYR A 52 -12.82 -1.95 2.26
CA TYR A 52 -13.16 -0.94 3.25
C TYR A 52 -13.12 0.45 2.62
N SER A 53 -14.10 1.29 2.97
CA SER A 53 -14.12 2.68 2.55
C SER A 53 -14.92 3.50 3.56
N ALA A 54 -14.25 4.18 4.45
CA ALA A 54 -14.86 5.08 5.43
C ALA A 54 -13.80 6.04 6.01
N TYR A 55 -14.24 7.25 6.38
CA TYR A 55 -13.41 8.22 7.11
C TYR A 55 -12.04 8.50 6.48
N ASN A 56 -12.01 8.71 5.16
CA ASN A 56 -10.76 8.91 4.38
C ASN A 56 -9.75 7.75 4.49
N VAL A 57 -10.24 6.57 4.82
CA VAL A 57 -9.48 5.31 4.76
C VAL A 57 -10.07 4.45 3.67
N VAL A 58 -9.23 3.90 2.82
CA VAL A 58 -9.62 2.90 1.83
C VAL A 58 -8.73 1.68 1.96
N ALA A 59 -9.35 0.50 1.81
CA ALA A 59 -8.62 -0.74 1.69
C ALA A 59 -9.15 -1.55 0.53
N TYR A 60 -8.25 -2.18 -0.20
CA TYR A 60 -8.61 -3.12 -1.25
C TYR A 60 -7.66 -4.32 -1.24
N GLY A 61 -8.16 -5.41 -1.74
CA GLY A 61 -7.37 -6.63 -1.91
C GLY A 61 -7.04 -6.92 -3.37
N ARG A 62 -5.88 -7.53 -3.57
CA ARG A 62 -5.50 -8.21 -4.80
C ARG A 62 -5.37 -9.69 -4.47
N PHE A 63 -5.96 -10.55 -5.27
CA PHE A 63 -6.00 -11.97 -4.94
C PHE A 63 -6.00 -12.87 -6.18
N THR A 64 -5.47 -14.06 -5.98
CA THR A 64 -5.52 -15.19 -6.91
C THR A 64 -6.17 -16.38 -6.17
N SER A 65 -6.17 -17.56 -6.76
CA SER A 65 -6.66 -18.77 -6.10
C SER A 65 -5.87 -19.19 -4.86
N ASP A 66 -4.61 -18.77 -4.74
CA ASP A 66 -3.68 -19.26 -3.72
C ASP A 66 -2.88 -18.14 -3.01
N ASP A 67 -3.09 -16.89 -3.40
CA ASP A 67 -2.35 -15.76 -2.87
C ASP A 67 -3.22 -14.53 -2.69
N ALA A 68 -2.88 -13.68 -1.71
CA ALA A 68 -3.60 -12.43 -1.45
C ALA A 68 -2.69 -11.34 -0.91
N ALA A 69 -3.01 -10.11 -1.30
CA ALA A 69 -2.41 -8.91 -0.74
C ALA A 69 -3.49 -7.90 -0.38
N ILE A 70 -3.28 -7.12 0.66
CA ILE A 70 -4.18 -6.05 1.09
C ILE A 70 -3.40 -4.74 1.07
N ILE A 71 -3.98 -3.74 0.44
CA ILE A 71 -3.45 -2.39 0.40
C ILE A 71 -4.41 -1.49 1.15
N ILE A 72 -3.89 -0.72 2.10
CA ILE A 72 -4.67 0.19 2.95
C ILE A 72 -4.05 1.57 2.89
N VAL A 73 -4.87 2.59 2.66
CA VAL A 73 -4.45 3.99 2.62
C VAL A 73 -5.25 4.78 3.64
N ASN A 74 -4.55 5.47 4.53
CA ASN A 74 -5.12 6.43 5.47
C ASN A 74 -4.76 7.84 5.02
N ASN A 75 -5.74 8.59 4.56
CA ASN A 75 -5.59 9.99 4.16
C ASN A 75 -6.15 10.95 5.22
N ASN A 76 -5.89 10.64 6.48
CA ASN A 76 -6.20 11.51 7.62
C ASN A 76 -4.93 12.05 8.24
N ASP A 77 -5.04 13.21 8.87
CA ASP A 77 -3.96 13.82 9.66
C ASP A 77 -3.77 13.16 11.03
N ASP A 78 -4.61 12.20 11.36
CA ASP A 78 -4.59 11.44 12.61
C ASP A 78 -4.36 9.95 12.36
N GLU A 79 -3.88 9.26 13.40
CA GLU A 79 -3.85 7.80 13.45
C GLU A 79 -5.28 7.24 13.46
N VAL A 80 -5.51 6.17 12.74
CA VAL A 80 -6.82 5.51 12.63
C VAL A 80 -6.66 4.01 12.83
N ARG A 81 -7.61 3.38 13.53
CA ARG A 81 -7.76 1.93 13.53
C ARG A 81 -8.81 1.52 12.51
N ALA A 82 -8.49 0.50 11.74
CA ALA A 82 -9.39 -0.07 10.76
C ALA A 82 -9.52 -1.58 10.96
N ARG A 83 -10.71 -2.09 10.74
CA ARG A 83 -11.02 -3.51 10.77
C ARG A 83 -11.44 -3.95 9.37
N ILE A 84 -10.59 -4.74 8.74
CA ILE A 84 -10.68 -5.10 7.32
C ILE A 84 -11.14 -6.54 7.19
N PRO A 85 -12.18 -6.86 6.39
CA PRO A 85 -12.66 -8.23 6.16
C PRO A 85 -11.72 -8.97 5.18
N ALA A 86 -10.56 -9.38 5.66
CA ALA A 86 -9.51 -10.01 4.86
C ALA A 86 -9.94 -11.36 4.26
N TRP A 87 -10.88 -12.04 4.89
CA TRP A 87 -11.46 -13.30 4.38
C TRP A 87 -12.12 -13.15 3.00
N GLU A 88 -12.57 -11.95 2.65
CA GLU A 88 -13.22 -11.68 1.37
C GLU A 88 -12.29 -11.81 0.15
N VAL A 89 -10.99 -11.81 0.37
CA VAL A 89 -9.97 -12.01 -0.68
C VAL A 89 -9.25 -13.35 -0.56
N GLY A 90 -9.87 -14.32 0.12
CA GLY A 90 -9.37 -15.69 0.20
C GLY A 90 -8.33 -15.94 1.27
N LEU A 91 -8.14 -14.98 2.20
CA LEU A 91 -7.36 -15.25 3.41
C LEU A 91 -8.15 -16.12 4.37
N GLY A 92 -7.48 -17.08 4.98
CA GLY A 92 -8.07 -17.95 6.01
C GLY A 92 -8.37 -17.21 7.31
N PHE A 93 -9.17 -17.82 8.17
CA PHE A 93 -9.61 -17.18 9.41
C PHE A 93 -8.48 -16.87 10.38
N ASP A 94 -7.43 -17.70 10.40
CA ASP A 94 -6.27 -17.60 11.27
C ASP A 94 -4.96 -17.42 10.46
N ASP A 95 -5.05 -16.91 9.23
CA ASP A 95 -3.87 -16.62 8.43
C ASP A 95 -3.06 -15.46 9.00
N ASP A 96 -1.78 -15.46 8.67
CA ASP A 96 -0.89 -14.34 8.92
C ASP A 96 -0.62 -13.57 7.62
N VAL A 97 -0.48 -12.26 7.75
CA VAL A 97 -0.02 -11.38 6.69
C VAL A 97 1.21 -10.61 7.16
N GLU A 98 2.11 -10.30 6.24
CA GLU A 98 3.29 -9.50 6.53
C GLU A 98 3.30 -8.20 5.74
N GLN A 99 3.82 -7.17 6.36
CA GLN A 99 4.06 -5.89 5.74
C GLN A 99 5.19 -6.00 4.69
N LEU A 100 4.90 -5.61 3.47
CA LEU A 100 5.91 -5.45 2.42
C LEU A 100 6.42 -4.02 2.32
N LEU A 101 5.55 -3.07 2.57
CA LEU A 101 5.83 -1.65 2.45
C LEU A 101 4.89 -0.87 3.36
N VAL A 102 5.41 0.13 4.03
CA VAL A 102 4.63 1.17 4.71
C VAL A 102 5.19 2.52 4.35
N THR A 103 4.30 3.47 4.07
CA THR A 103 4.66 4.87 3.90
C THR A 103 4.23 5.67 5.13
N PHE A 104 4.91 6.78 5.38
CA PHE A 104 4.60 7.71 6.45
C PHE A 104 5.12 9.09 6.08
N GLU A 105 4.80 10.08 6.87
CA GLU A 105 5.34 11.43 6.68
C GLU A 105 6.87 11.40 6.76
N GLY A 106 7.51 11.83 5.68
CA GLY A 106 8.97 11.88 5.58
C GLY A 106 9.64 10.64 5.01
N GLY A 107 8.89 9.58 4.64
CA GLY A 107 9.55 8.43 4.03
C GLY A 107 8.74 7.15 3.94
N TYR A 108 9.45 6.04 3.93
CA TYR A 108 8.87 4.70 3.85
C TYR A 108 9.77 3.69 4.57
N SER A 109 9.23 2.51 4.83
CA SER A 109 9.97 1.35 5.32
C SER A 109 9.54 0.07 4.61
N THR A 110 10.51 -0.81 4.39
CA THR A 110 10.27 -2.18 3.91
C THR A 110 10.49 -3.21 5.01
N ASP A 111 10.55 -2.78 6.27
CA ASP A 111 10.66 -3.67 7.41
C ASP A 111 9.45 -4.60 7.47
N ARG A 112 9.74 -5.88 7.71
CA ARG A 112 8.71 -6.91 7.79
C ARG A 112 8.06 -6.88 9.17
N LEU A 113 6.75 -6.70 9.18
CA LEU A 113 5.93 -6.76 10.38
C LEU A 113 4.75 -7.68 10.11
N GLY A 114 4.58 -8.67 11.00
CA GLY A 114 3.49 -9.65 10.89
C GLY A 114 2.23 -9.18 11.58
N TYR A 115 1.09 -9.53 11.00
CA TYR A 115 -0.24 -9.36 11.58
C TYR A 115 -0.99 -10.68 11.50
N HIS A 116 -1.59 -11.06 12.61
CA HIS A 116 -2.43 -12.25 12.68
C HIS A 116 -3.90 -11.89 12.48
N LEU A 117 -4.60 -12.61 11.59
CA LEU A 117 -6.04 -12.42 11.40
C LEU A 117 -6.83 -13.08 12.54
N GLN A 118 -7.92 -12.46 12.92
CA GLN A 118 -8.86 -13.00 13.90
C GLN A 118 -10.20 -13.27 13.23
N ASN A 119 -10.56 -14.53 13.07
CA ASN A 119 -11.78 -14.96 12.37
C ASN A 119 -11.89 -14.34 10.96
N GLY A 120 -10.78 -14.21 10.25
CA GLY A 120 -10.70 -13.61 8.91
C GLY A 120 -10.67 -12.10 8.88
N TRP A 121 -10.64 -11.42 10.02
CA TRP A 121 -10.57 -9.98 10.12
C TRP A 121 -9.15 -9.51 10.45
N LEU A 122 -8.72 -8.48 9.75
CA LEU A 122 -7.50 -7.73 10.06
C LEU A 122 -7.86 -6.50 10.87
N ASP A 123 -7.37 -6.43 12.10
CA ASP A 123 -7.46 -5.26 12.96
C ASP A 123 -6.10 -4.55 12.97
N ILE A 124 -6.01 -3.37 12.39
CA ILE A 124 -4.74 -2.68 12.16
C ILE A 124 -4.80 -1.21 12.55
N GLY A 125 -3.77 -0.73 13.24
CA GLY A 125 -3.52 0.68 13.47
C GLY A 125 -2.76 1.28 12.28
N LEU A 126 -3.26 2.40 11.76
CA LEU A 126 -2.69 3.11 10.63
C LEU A 126 -2.13 4.43 11.11
N ARG A 127 -0.89 4.74 10.74
CA ARG A 127 -0.31 6.06 10.96
C ARG A 127 -1.06 7.12 10.15
N LYS A 128 -1.01 8.37 10.59
CA LYS A 128 -1.51 9.51 9.79
C LYS A 128 -0.84 9.53 8.41
N THR A 129 -1.57 9.93 7.41
CA THR A 129 -1.09 10.12 6.03
C THR A 129 -0.14 9.01 5.59
N SER A 130 -0.67 7.78 5.58
CA SER A 130 0.14 6.58 5.34
C SER A 130 -0.55 5.59 4.41
N ALA A 131 0.24 4.72 3.84
CA ALA A 131 -0.23 3.54 3.13
C ALA A 131 0.56 2.31 3.58
N VAL A 132 -0.09 1.17 3.61
CA VAL A 132 0.55 -0.10 3.91
C VAL A 132 0.17 -1.16 2.88
N VAL A 133 1.12 -1.97 2.49
CA VAL A 133 0.93 -3.14 1.64
C VAL A 133 1.24 -4.37 2.46
N LEU A 134 0.26 -5.22 2.60
CA LEU A 134 0.34 -6.49 3.32
C LEU A 134 0.21 -7.65 2.34
N HIS A 135 0.94 -8.72 2.59
CA HIS A 135 0.93 -9.92 1.76
C HIS A 135 0.72 -11.16 2.62
N LYS A 136 -0.03 -12.12 2.10
CA LYS A 136 -0.22 -13.42 2.75
C LYS A 136 1.13 -14.07 3.06
N MET A 137 1.34 -14.48 4.31
CA MET A 137 2.52 -15.28 4.67
C MET A 137 2.35 -16.69 4.13
N LYS A 138 3.40 -17.17 3.44
CA LYS A 138 3.50 -18.55 2.98
C LYS A 138 4.43 -19.30 3.93
N TRP A 139 3.90 -20.34 4.51
CA TRP A 139 4.66 -21.26 5.36
C TRP A 139 5.24 -22.40 4.55
#